data_6c702f255981b439ff07129a60f7ca62
#
_entry.id   6c702f255981b439ff07129a60f7ca62
#
_cell.length_a   1.000
_cell.length_b   1.000
_cell.length_c   1.000
_cell.angle_alpha   90.00
_cell.angle_beta   90.00
_cell.angle_gamma   90.00
#
_symmetry.space_group_name_H-M   'P 1'
#
loop_
_entity.id
_entity.type
_entity.pdbx_description
1 polymer ?
#
loop_
_entity_poly.entity_id
_entity_poly.type
_entity_poly.pdbx_seq_one_letter_code
_entity_poly.pdbx_strand_id
1 'polypeptide(L)'
;MASAPVKAAAGAGAAQINDFLAYSTGAAEQRALQNPTVSRSKDLLASLIGCLEMRHYSKQWTGERYEEIYLPVEPWMEQPDPKVTRNFFYSNIFSDLFFHGRAFAFVTSRYSTGLPASFTWLPAAMVTTPNQTGPQWFGPSDVVQFNGVEIGDSNDVIQFLSPIQGLLYQGARALSIATHLDQAADRYATLETVPGYLQQKGGETLDSDSLSEIAAAWSAMRRQNAIGALNDYVEFKEFSVSPAEVVGEQRKYQSLEIARVSNIPAYLVSAPQEGSGLTYTNVQDSNRQLYLYGAKPFIECIQQTLSASNVLPRNRFVKFDIENYLEEEMHDVMVEPYVDISEESPS
;
A
#
# COMPACT_ATOMS: atom_id res chain seq x y z
N MET A 1 -27.41 -21.10 21.53
CA MET A 1 -27.72 -21.87 20.30
C MET A 1 -26.43 -21.97 19.52
N ALA A 2 -25.89 -23.16 19.32
CA ALA A 2 -24.69 -23.34 18.53
C ALA A 2 -25.00 -23.06 17.05
N SER A 3 -24.30 -22.10 16.42
CA SER A 3 -24.44 -21.84 15.00
C SER A 3 -23.94 -23.05 14.21
N ALA A 4 -24.81 -23.54 13.30
CA ALA A 4 -24.47 -24.64 12.42
C ALA A 4 -23.22 -24.23 11.58
N PRO A 5 -22.27 -25.15 11.37
CA PRO A 5 -21.10 -24.84 10.51
C PRO A 5 -21.61 -24.55 9.10
N VAL A 6 -21.17 -23.41 8.55
CA VAL A 6 -21.41 -23.07 7.15
C VAL A 6 -20.75 -24.16 6.31
N LYS A 7 -21.54 -24.99 5.63
CA LYS A 7 -21.01 -25.92 4.65
C LYS A 7 -20.38 -25.09 3.53
N ALA A 8 -19.06 -25.16 3.37
CA ALA A 8 -18.37 -24.60 2.23
C ALA A 8 -19.05 -25.11 0.95
N ALA A 9 -19.44 -24.21 0.06
CA ALA A 9 -20.00 -24.58 -1.22
C ALA A 9 -18.99 -25.49 -1.95
N ALA A 10 -19.47 -26.64 -2.43
CA ALA A 10 -18.63 -27.56 -3.20
C ALA A 10 -18.09 -26.81 -4.43
N GLY A 11 -16.79 -26.49 -4.43
CA GLY A 11 -16.13 -25.74 -5.49
C GLY A 11 -15.22 -24.59 -5.03
N ALA A 12 -15.33 -24.13 -3.78
CA ALA A 12 -14.36 -23.18 -3.24
C ALA A 12 -13.04 -23.93 -2.94
N GLY A 13 -12.03 -23.75 -3.76
CA GLY A 13 -10.73 -24.37 -3.54
C GLY A 13 -10.11 -23.91 -2.22
N ALA A 14 -9.26 -24.74 -1.61
CA ALA A 14 -8.55 -24.41 -0.38
C ALA A 14 -7.78 -23.07 -0.45
N ALA A 15 -7.34 -22.67 -1.64
CA ALA A 15 -6.71 -21.38 -1.90
C ALA A 15 -7.65 -20.20 -1.60
N GLN A 16 -8.90 -20.24 -2.03
CA GLN A 16 -9.87 -19.16 -1.79
C GLN A 16 -10.22 -19.02 -0.30
N ILE A 17 -10.30 -20.12 0.43
CA ILE A 17 -10.52 -20.09 1.88
C ILE A 17 -9.31 -19.50 2.59
N ASN A 18 -8.10 -19.87 2.20
CA ASN A 18 -6.87 -19.33 2.75
C ASN A 18 -6.74 -17.83 2.46
N ASP A 19 -7.09 -17.38 1.27
CA ASP A 19 -7.06 -15.96 0.91
C ASP A 19 -8.07 -15.14 1.72
N PHE A 20 -9.27 -15.68 1.96
CA PHE A 20 -10.25 -15.03 2.81
C PHE A 20 -9.79 -14.95 4.28
N LEU A 21 -9.25 -16.03 4.83
CA LEU A 21 -8.70 -16.04 6.19
C LEU A 21 -7.50 -15.09 6.32
N ALA A 22 -6.61 -15.07 5.33
CA ALA A 22 -5.47 -14.16 5.30
C ALA A 22 -5.91 -12.69 5.27
N TYR A 23 -6.97 -12.38 4.53
CA TYR A 23 -7.56 -11.04 4.50
C TYR A 23 -8.13 -10.65 5.87
N SER A 24 -8.92 -11.51 6.49
CA SER A 24 -9.58 -11.24 7.77
C SER A 24 -8.62 -11.18 8.97
N THR A 25 -7.41 -11.75 8.85
CA THR A 25 -6.40 -11.76 9.92
C THR A 25 -5.27 -10.75 9.73
N GLY A 26 -5.33 -9.89 8.73
CA GLY A 26 -4.25 -8.95 8.39
C GLY A 26 -3.02 -9.59 7.76
N ALA A 27 -2.97 -10.91 7.60
CA ALA A 27 -1.84 -11.60 6.99
C ALA A 27 -1.66 -11.22 5.50
N ALA A 28 -2.74 -10.84 4.82
CA ALA A 28 -2.68 -10.35 3.44
C ALA A 28 -1.97 -9.01 3.35
N GLU A 29 -2.25 -8.08 4.27
CA GLU A 29 -1.58 -6.79 4.37
C GLU A 29 -0.09 -6.97 4.68
N GLN A 30 0.26 -7.82 5.66
CA GLN A 30 1.65 -8.10 5.99
C GLN A 30 2.43 -8.68 4.81
N ARG A 31 1.82 -9.59 4.04
CA ARG A 31 2.43 -10.13 2.81
C ARG A 31 2.59 -9.05 1.74
N ALA A 32 1.59 -8.18 1.56
CA ALA A 32 1.67 -7.08 0.60
C ALA A 32 2.80 -6.10 0.96
N LEU A 33 2.99 -5.81 2.25
CA LEU A 33 4.05 -4.93 2.76
C LEU A 33 5.46 -5.50 2.56
N GLN A 34 5.62 -6.81 2.35
CA GLN A 34 6.91 -7.39 1.99
C GLN A 34 7.38 -6.95 0.59
N ASN A 35 6.45 -6.52 -0.27
CA ASN A 35 6.83 -5.96 -1.56
C ASN A 35 7.28 -4.50 -1.41
N PRO A 36 8.53 -4.15 -1.80
CA PRO A 36 9.08 -2.80 -1.60
C PRO A 36 8.28 -1.70 -2.29
N THR A 37 7.69 -1.98 -3.45
CA THR A 37 6.87 -1.02 -4.20
C THR A 37 5.58 -0.69 -3.44
N VAL A 38 4.94 -1.69 -2.84
CA VAL A 38 3.74 -1.49 -2.00
C VAL A 38 4.08 -0.71 -0.74
N SER A 39 5.13 -1.12 -0.02
CA SER A 39 5.58 -0.45 1.20
C SER A 39 5.91 1.02 0.93
N ARG A 40 6.70 1.29 -0.11
CA ARG A 40 7.03 2.66 -0.51
C ARG A 40 5.79 3.47 -0.89
N SER A 41 4.86 2.88 -1.63
CA SER A 41 3.61 3.52 -2.03
C SER A 41 2.78 3.95 -0.82
N LYS A 42 2.58 3.04 0.14
CA LYS A 42 1.87 3.30 1.38
C LYS A 42 2.57 4.39 2.20
N ASP A 43 3.90 4.31 2.36
CA ASP A 43 4.66 5.23 3.19
C ASP A 43 4.65 6.67 2.64
N LEU A 44 4.77 6.84 1.32
CA LEU A 44 4.69 8.16 0.67
C LEU A 44 3.35 8.84 0.94
N LEU A 45 2.24 8.15 0.70
CA LEU A 45 0.92 8.72 0.88
C LEU A 45 0.56 8.88 2.37
N ALA A 46 0.96 7.94 3.23
CA ALA A 46 0.74 8.03 4.67
C ALA A 46 1.50 9.22 5.29
N SER A 47 2.75 9.44 4.88
CA SER A 47 3.55 10.58 5.32
C SER A 47 2.91 11.89 4.88
N LEU A 48 2.49 11.98 3.62
CA LEU A 48 1.82 13.17 3.10
C LEU A 48 0.57 13.49 3.92
N ILE A 49 -0.35 12.54 4.06
CA ILE A 49 -1.63 12.76 4.75
C ILE A 49 -1.43 13.01 6.25
N GLY A 50 -0.52 12.27 6.89
CA GLY A 50 -0.25 12.41 8.32
C GLY A 50 0.38 13.75 8.71
N CYS A 51 1.14 14.39 7.80
CA CYS A 51 1.78 15.68 8.06
C CYS A 51 0.87 16.88 7.82
N LEU A 52 -0.21 16.73 7.03
CA LEU A 52 -1.13 17.84 6.75
C LEU A 52 -1.81 18.35 8.01
N GLU A 53 -1.86 19.66 8.15
CA GLU A 53 -2.63 20.30 9.21
C GLU A 53 -4.13 20.30 8.89
N MET A 54 -4.95 20.29 9.92
CA MET A 54 -6.39 20.32 9.75
C MET A 54 -6.93 21.71 10.08
N ARG A 55 -7.76 22.24 9.20
CA ARG A 55 -8.46 23.53 9.39
C ARG A 55 -9.95 23.29 9.61
N HIS A 56 -10.54 24.08 10.52
CA HIS A 56 -11.95 24.08 10.82
C HIS A 56 -12.60 25.30 10.19
N TYR A 57 -13.73 25.14 9.47
CA TYR A 57 -14.40 26.22 8.80
C TYR A 57 -15.93 26.05 8.77
N SER A 58 -16.63 27.15 8.53
CA SER A 58 -18.06 27.17 8.21
C SER A 58 -18.29 27.82 6.85
N LYS A 59 -19.42 27.54 6.23
CA LYS A 59 -19.81 28.15 4.95
C LYS A 59 -20.87 29.23 5.21
N GLN A 60 -20.60 30.46 4.80
CA GLN A 60 -21.54 31.55 4.86
C GLN A 60 -21.92 32.04 3.46
N TRP A 61 -23.21 32.25 3.23
CA TRP A 61 -23.71 32.80 1.98
C TRP A 61 -23.55 34.33 1.99
N THR A 62 -22.85 34.89 1.00
CA THR A 62 -22.58 36.34 0.87
C THR A 62 -23.58 37.08 -0.01
N GLY A 63 -24.57 36.37 -0.56
CA GLY A 63 -25.49 36.89 -1.56
C GLY A 63 -25.19 36.44 -2.98
N GLU A 64 -23.92 36.13 -3.29
CA GLU A 64 -23.45 35.64 -4.61
C GLU A 64 -22.85 34.29 -4.55
N ARG A 65 -22.06 33.99 -3.52
CA ARG A 65 -21.33 32.71 -3.35
C ARG A 65 -21.24 32.31 -1.87
N TYR A 66 -20.91 31.04 -1.64
CA TYR A 66 -20.52 30.61 -0.30
C TYR A 66 -19.05 30.95 -0.06
N GLU A 67 -18.77 31.60 1.06
CA GLU A 67 -17.43 31.89 1.56
C GLU A 67 -17.10 31.01 2.76
N GLU A 68 -15.83 30.60 2.87
CA GLU A 68 -15.33 29.82 3.99
C GLU A 68 -14.86 30.78 5.10
N ILE A 69 -15.46 30.65 6.27
CA ILE A 69 -15.03 31.38 7.46
C ILE A 69 -14.30 30.38 8.36
N TYR A 70 -13.02 30.60 8.59
CA TYR A 70 -12.22 29.80 9.49
C TYR A 70 -12.64 29.98 10.93
N LEU A 71 -12.70 28.87 11.64
CA LEU A 71 -13.10 28.76 13.04
C LEU A 71 -11.91 28.27 13.86
N PRO A 72 -11.91 28.48 15.20
CA PRO A 72 -10.94 27.84 16.07
C PRO A 72 -10.95 26.32 15.88
N VAL A 73 -9.76 25.73 15.87
CA VAL A 73 -9.57 24.28 15.71
C VAL A 73 -10.06 23.59 17.00
N GLU A 74 -10.84 22.53 16.84
CA GLU A 74 -11.27 21.71 17.97
C GLU A 74 -10.08 20.87 18.49
N PRO A 75 -9.95 20.61 19.79
CA PRO A 75 -8.79 19.88 20.35
C PRO A 75 -8.53 18.52 19.70
N TRP A 76 -9.58 17.80 19.32
CA TRP A 76 -9.44 16.49 18.67
C TRP A 76 -8.89 16.57 17.23
N MET A 77 -8.96 17.74 16.58
CA MET A 77 -8.37 17.93 15.25
C MET A 77 -6.85 17.99 15.33
N GLU A 78 -6.30 18.54 16.40
CA GLU A 78 -4.86 18.57 16.67
C GLU A 78 -4.38 17.25 17.28
N GLN A 79 -5.16 16.69 18.19
CA GLN A 79 -4.84 15.42 18.85
C GLN A 79 -6.09 14.54 18.95
N PRO A 80 -6.37 13.73 17.92
CA PRO A 80 -7.55 12.86 17.90
C PRO A 80 -7.57 11.86 19.05
N ASP A 81 -6.42 11.24 19.32
CA ASP A 81 -6.23 10.31 20.41
C ASP A 81 -5.23 10.89 21.42
N PRO A 82 -5.59 11.01 22.72
CA PRO A 82 -4.69 11.52 23.75
C PRO A 82 -3.40 10.69 23.93
N LYS A 83 -3.35 9.46 23.44
CA LYS A 83 -2.22 8.52 23.62
C LYS A 83 -1.24 8.52 22.47
N VAL A 84 -1.62 9.00 21.29
CA VAL A 84 -0.80 8.97 20.09
C VAL A 84 -0.78 10.32 19.38
N THR A 85 0.20 10.52 18.50
CA THR A 85 0.30 11.76 17.72
C THR A 85 -0.74 11.81 16.62
N ARG A 86 -1.09 13.03 16.17
CA ARG A 86 -1.98 13.25 15.01
C ARG A 86 -1.49 12.51 13.77
N ASN A 87 -0.18 12.62 13.49
CA ASN A 87 0.44 11.96 12.35
C ASN A 87 0.23 10.43 12.42
N PHE A 88 0.50 9.80 13.56
CA PHE A 88 0.27 8.37 13.74
C PHE A 88 -1.18 7.98 13.48
N PHE A 89 -2.14 8.74 14.01
CA PHE A 89 -3.55 8.45 13.86
C PHE A 89 -3.99 8.49 12.38
N TYR A 90 -3.74 9.62 11.68
CA TYR A 90 -4.18 9.76 10.29
C TYR A 90 -3.39 8.89 9.30
N SER A 91 -2.12 8.61 9.57
CA SER A 91 -1.34 7.67 8.77
C SER A 91 -1.89 6.24 8.84
N ASN A 92 -2.38 5.81 10.01
CA ASN A 92 -3.01 4.49 10.15
C ASN A 92 -4.43 4.46 9.55
N ILE A 93 -5.23 5.50 9.73
CA ILE A 93 -6.53 5.62 9.05
C ILE A 93 -6.35 5.55 7.53
N PHE A 94 -5.35 6.27 6.98
CA PHE A 94 -5.03 6.18 5.57
C PHE A 94 -4.57 4.78 5.17
N SER A 95 -3.71 4.14 5.96
CA SER A 95 -3.19 2.79 5.69
C SER A 95 -4.35 1.79 5.54
N ASP A 96 -5.31 1.84 6.46
CA ASP A 96 -6.51 1.01 6.39
C ASP A 96 -7.36 1.31 5.15
N LEU A 97 -7.55 2.59 4.80
CA LEU A 97 -8.24 2.98 3.56
C LEU A 97 -7.51 2.49 2.31
N PHE A 98 -6.18 2.55 2.30
CA PHE A 98 -5.35 2.10 1.19
C PHE A 98 -5.42 0.58 0.98
N PHE A 99 -5.31 -0.20 2.05
CA PHE A 99 -5.30 -1.66 1.96
C PHE A 99 -6.70 -2.27 1.90
N HIS A 100 -7.62 -1.79 2.72
CA HIS A 100 -8.94 -2.40 2.92
C HIS A 100 -10.08 -1.61 2.28
N GLY A 101 -9.86 -0.35 1.86
CA GLY A 101 -10.91 0.54 1.34
C GLY A 101 -11.85 1.07 2.43
N ARG A 102 -11.58 0.77 3.69
CA ARG A 102 -12.33 1.26 4.85
C ARG A 102 -11.43 1.37 6.06
N ALA A 103 -11.73 2.32 6.94
CA ALA A 103 -11.04 2.49 8.20
C ALA A 103 -12.04 2.79 9.32
N PHE A 104 -11.63 2.59 10.57
CA PHE A 104 -12.49 2.71 11.73
C PHE A 104 -11.79 3.50 12.84
N ALA A 105 -12.58 4.36 13.51
CA ALA A 105 -12.15 5.03 14.73
C ALA A 105 -13.24 4.89 15.79
N PHE A 106 -12.85 4.51 17.00
CA PHE A 106 -13.76 4.42 18.15
C PHE A 106 -13.79 5.75 18.90
N VAL A 107 -14.98 6.21 19.23
CA VAL A 107 -15.19 7.43 20.04
C VAL A 107 -14.95 7.10 21.50
N THR A 108 -13.84 7.59 22.05
CA THR A 108 -13.45 7.31 23.44
C THR A 108 -14.03 8.27 24.44
N SER A 109 -14.36 9.50 24.02
CA SER A 109 -15.05 10.49 24.85
C SER A 109 -15.94 11.37 24.02
N ARG A 110 -16.94 11.98 24.68
CA ARG A 110 -17.90 12.90 24.05
C ARG A 110 -17.99 14.20 24.84
N TYR A 111 -18.26 15.30 24.15
CA TYR A 111 -18.63 16.55 24.75
C TYR A 111 -20.03 16.47 25.39
N SER A 112 -20.40 17.44 26.22
CA SER A 112 -21.74 17.56 26.80
C SER A 112 -22.85 17.68 25.73
N THR A 113 -22.50 18.08 24.52
CA THR A 113 -23.37 18.11 23.33
C THR A 113 -23.65 16.75 22.72
N GLY A 114 -23.00 15.68 23.20
CA GLY A 114 -23.06 14.33 22.62
C GLY A 114 -22.13 14.09 21.43
N LEU A 115 -21.46 15.13 20.92
CA LEU A 115 -20.49 15.01 19.82
C LEU A 115 -19.16 14.42 20.30
N PRO A 116 -18.42 13.73 19.44
CA PRO A 116 -17.13 13.17 19.78
C PRO A 116 -16.11 14.21 20.23
N ALA A 117 -15.35 13.90 21.27
CA ALA A 117 -14.28 14.73 21.81
C ALA A 117 -12.90 14.07 21.67
N SER A 118 -12.84 12.77 21.53
CA SER A 118 -11.62 12.02 21.23
C SER A 118 -11.93 10.70 20.55
N PHE A 119 -10.94 10.20 19.80
CA PHE A 119 -11.04 8.98 19.00
C PHE A 119 -9.86 8.06 19.29
N THR A 120 -10.03 6.77 19.10
CA THR A 120 -8.94 5.80 19.02
C THR A 120 -9.06 5.02 17.73
N TRP A 121 -7.98 4.87 17.01
CA TRP A 121 -7.94 4.08 15.78
C TRP A 121 -8.19 2.60 16.08
N LEU A 122 -9.05 1.98 15.29
CA LEU A 122 -9.30 0.54 15.29
C LEU A 122 -8.73 -0.05 13.99
N PRO A 123 -7.70 -0.91 14.05
CA PRO A 123 -7.15 -1.55 12.85
C PRO A 123 -8.23 -2.29 12.05
N ALA A 124 -8.39 -1.96 10.76
CA ALA A 124 -9.41 -2.55 9.91
C ALA A 124 -9.29 -4.08 9.79
N ALA A 125 -8.07 -4.61 9.88
CA ALA A 125 -7.81 -6.05 9.90
C ALA A 125 -8.43 -6.79 11.11
N MET A 126 -8.69 -6.08 12.21
CA MET A 126 -9.30 -6.62 13.44
C MET A 126 -10.80 -6.33 13.55
N VAL A 127 -11.35 -5.57 12.59
CA VAL A 127 -12.76 -5.21 12.55
C VAL A 127 -13.51 -6.12 11.61
N THR A 128 -14.62 -6.68 12.09
CA THR A 128 -15.55 -7.45 11.28
C THR A 128 -16.93 -6.79 11.29
N THR A 129 -17.59 -6.84 10.13
CA THR A 129 -18.92 -6.27 9.91
C THR A 129 -19.83 -7.38 9.38
N PRO A 130 -20.56 -8.11 10.25
CA PRO A 130 -21.31 -9.31 9.87
C PRO A 130 -22.35 -9.10 8.77
N ASN A 131 -22.91 -7.89 8.68
CA ASN A 131 -23.88 -7.52 7.64
C ASN A 131 -23.24 -7.10 6.31
N GLN A 132 -21.90 -6.90 6.27
CA GLN A 132 -21.16 -6.53 5.06
C GLN A 132 -19.80 -7.24 5.05
N THR A 133 -19.76 -8.47 4.60
CA THR A 133 -18.57 -9.33 4.63
C THR A 133 -17.74 -9.30 3.34
N GLY A 134 -18.23 -8.61 2.32
CA GLY A 134 -17.55 -8.52 1.02
C GLY A 134 -16.55 -7.36 0.96
N PRO A 135 -15.73 -7.33 -0.09
CA PRO A 135 -14.79 -6.22 -0.33
C PRO A 135 -15.48 -4.95 -0.86
N GLN A 136 -16.74 -5.02 -1.24
CA GLN A 136 -17.56 -3.88 -1.66
C GLN A 136 -18.45 -3.44 -0.52
N TRP A 137 -18.46 -2.12 -0.29
CA TRP A 137 -19.23 -1.50 0.78
C TRP A 137 -20.41 -0.74 0.16
N PHE A 138 -21.61 -0.95 0.71
CA PHE A 138 -22.80 -0.23 0.29
C PHE A 138 -23.13 0.95 1.21
N GLY A 139 -22.46 1.04 2.35
CA GLY A 139 -22.65 2.07 3.36
C GLY A 139 -21.97 1.68 4.68
N PRO A 140 -22.10 2.51 5.72
CA PRO A 140 -21.66 2.13 7.05
C PRO A 140 -22.40 0.91 7.56
N SER A 141 -21.75 0.10 8.38
CA SER A 141 -22.30 -1.11 8.95
C SER A 141 -23.00 -0.81 10.27
N ASP A 142 -24.19 -1.36 10.48
CA ASP A 142 -24.93 -1.19 11.73
C ASP A 142 -24.33 -2.02 12.88
N VAL A 143 -23.63 -3.11 12.53
CA VAL A 143 -22.99 -4.00 13.50
C VAL A 143 -21.50 -4.03 13.24
N VAL A 144 -20.73 -3.56 14.20
CA VAL A 144 -19.25 -3.54 14.15
C VAL A 144 -18.70 -4.38 15.29
N GLN A 145 -17.84 -5.34 14.96
CA GLN A 145 -17.17 -6.17 15.95
C GLN A 145 -15.66 -5.91 15.90
N PHE A 146 -15.04 -5.73 17.03
CA PHE A 146 -13.60 -5.62 17.19
C PHE A 146 -13.06 -6.84 17.93
N ASN A 147 -12.12 -7.57 17.32
CA ASN A 147 -11.63 -8.87 17.82
C ASN A 147 -12.77 -9.87 18.15
N GLY A 148 -13.83 -9.87 17.36
CA GLY A 148 -14.98 -10.74 17.58
C GLY A 148 -15.94 -10.31 18.69
N VAL A 149 -15.68 -9.16 19.33
CA VAL A 149 -16.57 -8.57 20.34
C VAL A 149 -17.35 -7.43 19.70
N GLU A 150 -18.66 -7.49 19.79
CA GLU A 150 -19.54 -6.44 19.25
C GLU A 150 -19.39 -5.14 20.05
N ILE A 151 -19.24 -4.03 19.34
CA ILE A 151 -19.27 -2.71 19.94
C ILE A 151 -20.74 -2.33 20.15
N GLY A 152 -21.11 -2.03 21.40
CA GLY A 152 -22.52 -1.96 21.82
C GLY A 152 -23.34 -0.88 21.12
N ASP A 153 -22.73 0.23 20.67
CA ASP A 153 -23.40 1.27 19.88
C ASP A 153 -22.58 1.54 18.61
N SER A 154 -23.19 1.31 17.45
CA SER A 154 -22.55 1.61 16.17
C SER A 154 -22.24 3.11 15.98
N ASN A 155 -22.93 4.00 16.71
CA ASN A 155 -22.63 5.43 16.71
C ASN A 155 -21.31 5.76 17.41
N ASP A 156 -20.76 4.85 18.20
CA ASP A 156 -19.45 5.01 18.81
C ASP A 156 -18.30 4.63 17.86
N VAL A 157 -18.62 4.18 16.65
CA VAL A 157 -17.63 3.87 15.62
C VAL A 157 -17.80 4.77 14.42
N ILE A 158 -16.81 5.59 14.18
CA ILE A 158 -16.73 6.39 12.95
C ILE A 158 -16.15 5.49 11.86
N GLN A 159 -16.90 5.32 10.77
CA GLN A 159 -16.55 4.47 9.65
C GLN A 159 -16.16 5.32 8.45
N PHE A 160 -14.92 5.22 8.03
CA PHE A 160 -14.39 5.88 6.84
C PHE A 160 -14.52 4.91 5.66
N LEU A 161 -15.27 5.29 4.64
CA LEU A 161 -15.50 4.46 3.46
C LEU A 161 -14.87 5.14 2.24
N SER A 162 -13.81 4.53 1.71
CA SER A 162 -13.13 5.04 0.52
C SER A 162 -13.99 4.84 -0.74
N PRO A 163 -13.99 5.82 -1.66
CA PRO A 163 -14.57 5.65 -2.99
C PRO A 163 -13.76 4.66 -3.85
N ILE A 164 -12.51 4.40 -3.46
CA ILE A 164 -11.61 3.45 -4.11
C ILE A 164 -11.57 2.19 -3.27
N GLN A 165 -11.74 1.04 -3.91
CA GLN A 165 -11.59 -0.25 -3.24
C GLN A 165 -10.15 -0.45 -2.80
N GLY A 166 -9.95 -1.13 -1.66
CA GLY A 166 -8.62 -1.36 -1.12
C GLY A 166 -7.68 -2.14 -2.04
N LEU A 167 -6.39 -1.86 -1.93
CA LEU A 167 -5.33 -2.50 -2.72
C LEU A 167 -5.37 -4.03 -2.63
N LEU A 168 -5.70 -4.58 -1.46
CA LEU A 168 -5.79 -6.03 -1.26
C LEU A 168 -6.87 -6.67 -2.12
N TYR A 169 -7.87 -5.92 -2.56
CA TYR A 169 -8.90 -6.38 -3.47
C TYR A 169 -8.57 -6.05 -4.94
N GLN A 170 -8.38 -4.76 -5.26
CA GLN A 170 -8.10 -4.34 -6.64
C GLN A 170 -6.78 -4.88 -7.15
N GLY A 171 -5.76 -4.90 -6.30
CA GLY A 171 -4.42 -5.35 -6.60
C GLY A 171 -4.15 -6.83 -6.33
N ALA A 172 -5.14 -7.62 -5.91
CA ALA A 172 -4.94 -9.00 -5.46
C ALA A 172 -4.14 -9.85 -6.45
N ARG A 173 -4.46 -9.75 -7.74
CA ARG A 173 -3.75 -10.48 -8.81
C ARG A 173 -2.30 -9.98 -8.96
N ALA A 174 -2.10 -8.66 -8.96
CA ALA A 174 -0.76 -8.09 -9.09
C ALA A 174 0.12 -8.47 -7.90
N LEU A 175 -0.42 -8.42 -6.68
CA LEU A 175 0.28 -8.82 -5.46
C LEU A 175 0.62 -10.32 -5.46
N SER A 176 -0.28 -11.19 -5.93
CA SER A 176 -0.05 -12.62 -6.06
C SER A 176 1.09 -12.91 -7.06
N ILE A 177 1.07 -12.27 -8.24
CA ILE A 177 2.13 -12.42 -9.24
C ILE A 177 3.46 -11.93 -8.68
N ALA A 178 3.50 -10.78 -7.99
CA ALA A 178 4.71 -10.25 -7.36
C ALA A 178 5.30 -11.25 -6.36
N THR A 179 4.46 -11.85 -5.51
CA THR A 179 4.89 -12.88 -4.54
C THR A 179 5.50 -14.10 -5.24
N HIS A 180 4.88 -14.57 -6.33
CA HIS A 180 5.44 -15.71 -7.09
C HIS A 180 6.76 -15.36 -7.79
N LEU A 181 6.90 -14.14 -8.30
CA LEU A 181 8.14 -13.66 -8.91
C LEU A 181 9.26 -13.52 -7.88
N ASP A 182 8.94 -13.04 -6.67
CA ASP A 182 9.91 -12.96 -5.58
C ASP A 182 10.37 -14.34 -5.12
N GLN A 183 9.46 -15.31 -5.01
CA GLN A 183 9.80 -16.70 -4.72
C GLN A 183 10.64 -17.36 -5.83
N ALA A 184 10.33 -17.03 -7.09
CA ALA A 184 11.14 -17.51 -8.21
C ALA A 184 12.54 -16.89 -8.18
N ALA A 185 12.66 -15.58 -7.94
CA ALA A 185 13.94 -14.89 -7.80
C ALA A 185 14.79 -15.48 -6.66
N ASP A 186 14.17 -15.75 -5.50
CA ASP A 186 14.83 -16.37 -4.35
C ASP A 186 15.38 -17.77 -4.71
N ARG A 187 14.57 -18.58 -5.40
CA ARG A 187 15.03 -19.89 -5.90
C ARG A 187 16.24 -19.76 -6.82
N TYR A 188 16.23 -18.80 -7.75
CA TYR A 188 17.36 -18.60 -8.65
C TYR A 188 18.57 -17.99 -7.94
N ALA A 189 18.37 -17.13 -6.95
CA ALA A 189 19.45 -16.58 -6.14
C ALA A 189 20.15 -17.63 -5.27
N THR A 190 19.42 -18.66 -4.85
CA THR A 190 19.94 -19.78 -4.04
C THR A 190 20.51 -20.92 -4.89
N LEU A 191 20.32 -20.88 -6.23
CA LEU A 191 20.94 -21.88 -7.12
C LEU A 191 22.45 -21.62 -7.22
N GLU A 192 23.24 -22.53 -6.71
CA GLU A 192 24.71 -22.48 -6.78
C GLU A 192 25.24 -22.70 -8.20
N THR A 193 24.40 -23.15 -9.13
CA THR A 193 24.81 -23.59 -10.47
C THR A 193 23.85 -23.11 -11.55
N VAL A 194 24.40 -22.79 -12.73
CA VAL A 194 23.62 -22.42 -13.92
C VAL A 194 22.67 -23.58 -14.29
N PRO A 195 21.37 -23.30 -14.46
CA PRO A 195 20.40 -24.31 -14.85
C PRO A 195 20.62 -24.76 -16.29
N GLY A 196 20.56 -26.07 -16.52
CA GLY A 196 20.78 -26.69 -17.81
C GLY A 196 20.38 -28.16 -17.77
N TYR A 197 20.67 -28.87 -18.83
CA TYR A 197 20.41 -30.29 -18.92
C TYR A 197 21.63 -31.05 -19.48
N LEU A 198 21.74 -32.32 -19.11
CA LEU A 198 22.73 -33.21 -19.66
C LEU A 198 22.17 -33.88 -20.92
N GLN A 199 22.87 -33.77 -22.03
CA GLN A 199 22.52 -34.43 -23.28
C GLN A 199 23.54 -35.51 -23.62
N GLN A 200 23.08 -36.73 -23.85
CA GLN A 200 23.92 -37.79 -24.40
C GLN A 200 24.16 -37.55 -25.90
N LYS A 201 25.41 -37.50 -26.32
CA LYS A 201 25.83 -37.33 -27.73
C LYS A 201 26.20 -38.65 -28.44
N GLY A 202 26.48 -39.69 -27.70
CA GLY A 202 26.93 -40.96 -28.28
C GLY A 202 26.94 -42.07 -27.24
N GLY A 203 27.37 -43.24 -27.66
CA GLY A 203 27.38 -44.45 -26.82
C GLY A 203 26.08 -45.24 -26.88
N GLU A 204 25.97 -46.26 -26.05
CA GLU A 204 24.76 -47.08 -25.92
C GLU A 204 23.65 -46.28 -25.28
N THR A 205 22.40 -46.44 -25.74
CA THR A 205 21.26 -45.69 -25.22
C THR A 205 21.07 -46.04 -23.75
N LEU A 206 21.18 -45.03 -22.88
CA LEU A 206 20.98 -45.18 -21.45
C LEU A 206 19.50 -45.29 -21.13
N ASP A 207 19.17 -46.17 -20.20
CA ASP A 207 17.82 -46.29 -19.65
C ASP A 207 17.50 -45.10 -18.71
N SER A 208 16.24 -44.98 -18.34
CA SER A 208 15.73 -43.90 -17.47
C SER A 208 16.44 -43.85 -16.12
N ASP A 209 16.75 -45.00 -15.55
CA ASP A 209 17.33 -45.10 -14.20
C ASP A 209 18.79 -44.63 -14.23
N SER A 210 19.56 -45.05 -15.22
CA SER A 210 20.96 -44.62 -15.44
C SER A 210 21.06 -43.13 -15.72
N LEU A 211 20.10 -42.54 -16.48
CA LEU A 211 20.04 -41.09 -16.72
C LEU A 211 19.75 -40.34 -15.42
N SER A 212 18.86 -40.86 -14.57
CA SER A 212 18.54 -40.28 -13.27
C SER A 212 19.75 -40.32 -12.32
N GLU A 213 20.50 -41.43 -12.29
CA GLU A 213 21.72 -41.57 -11.49
C GLU A 213 22.81 -40.57 -11.92
N ILE A 214 23.02 -40.41 -13.22
CA ILE A 214 24.01 -39.46 -13.76
C ILE A 214 23.57 -38.01 -13.40
N ALA A 215 22.30 -37.66 -13.55
CA ALA A 215 21.79 -36.35 -13.19
C ALA A 215 21.92 -36.06 -11.68
N ALA A 216 21.65 -37.04 -10.83
CA ALA A 216 21.81 -36.92 -9.38
C ALA A 216 23.29 -36.78 -8.98
N ALA A 217 24.19 -37.60 -9.54
CA ALA A 217 25.63 -37.50 -9.32
C ALA A 217 26.19 -36.14 -9.79
N TRP A 218 25.78 -35.67 -10.96
CA TRP A 218 26.15 -34.38 -11.49
C TRP A 218 25.68 -33.23 -10.57
N SER A 219 24.42 -33.26 -10.13
CA SER A 219 23.89 -32.28 -9.20
C SER A 219 24.64 -32.28 -7.86
N ALA A 220 24.94 -33.45 -7.30
CA ALA A 220 25.70 -33.57 -6.06
C ALA A 220 27.13 -33.02 -6.19
N MET A 221 27.79 -33.33 -7.29
CA MET A 221 29.15 -32.89 -7.57
C MET A 221 29.23 -31.37 -7.76
N ARG A 222 28.27 -30.79 -8.45
CA ARG A 222 28.19 -29.31 -8.64
C ARG A 222 27.88 -28.55 -7.37
N ARG A 223 27.20 -29.14 -6.41
CA ARG A 223 26.99 -28.53 -5.07
C ARG A 223 28.28 -28.49 -4.24
N GLN A 224 29.19 -29.40 -4.46
CA GLN A 224 30.47 -29.48 -3.73
C GLN A 224 31.58 -28.71 -4.43
N ASN A 225 31.61 -28.70 -5.77
CA ASN A 225 32.67 -28.11 -6.58
C ASN A 225 32.11 -27.31 -7.74
N ALA A 226 32.62 -26.10 -7.97
CA ALA A 226 32.22 -25.24 -9.08
C ALA A 226 32.59 -25.85 -10.47
N ILE A 227 33.47 -26.84 -10.53
CA ILE A 227 33.97 -27.48 -11.76
C ILE A 227 33.53 -28.93 -11.74
N GLY A 228 32.79 -29.33 -12.76
CA GLY A 228 32.41 -30.73 -13.01
C GLY A 228 33.13 -31.26 -14.25
N ALA A 229 33.53 -32.54 -14.24
CA ALA A 229 34.09 -33.25 -15.40
C ALA A 229 33.00 -34.10 -16.06
N LEU A 230 32.91 -34.02 -17.38
CA LEU A 230 32.03 -34.84 -18.21
C LEU A 230 32.90 -35.68 -19.16
N ASN A 231 32.39 -36.84 -19.59
CA ASN A 231 33.01 -37.66 -20.62
C ASN A 231 32.58 -37.20 -22.03
N ASP A 232 33.22 -37.70 -23.06
CA ASP A 232 32.97 -37.32 -24.46
C ASP A 232 31.53 -37.68 -24.94
N TYR A 233 30.81 -38.49 -24.21
CA TYR A 233 29.46 -38.95 -24.57
C TYR A 233 28.33 -38.11 -23.92
N VAL A 234 28.63 -37.24 -22.98
CA VAL A 234 27.63 -36.41 -22.26
C VAL A 234 28.04 -34.96 -22.34
N GLU A 235 27.16 -34.12 -22.83
CA GLU A 235 27.35 -32.67 -22.89
C GLU A 235 26.38 -31.98 -21.95
N PHE A 236 26.88 -31.00 -21.20
CA PHE A 236 26.02 -30.08 -20.46
C PHE A 236 25.59 -28.94 -21.38
N LYS A 237 24.31 -28.76 -21.53
CA LYS A 237 23.71 -27.61 -22.24
C LYS A 237 23.01 -26.67 -21.28
N GLU A 238 23.45 -25.46 -21.29
CA GLU A 238 22.75 -24.37 -20.58
C GLU A 238 21.46 -24.01 -21.31
N PHE A 239 20.47 -23.55 -20.58
CA PHE A 239 19.29 -22.96 -21.22
C PHE A 239 19.70 -21.69 -21.96
N SER A 240 19.25 -21.53 -23.20
CA SER A 240 19.60 -20.41 -24.09
C SER A 240 19.16 -19.04 -23.55
N VAL A 241 18.16 -18.99 -22.67
CA VAL A 241 17.71 -17.78 -21.97
C VAL A 241 17.89 -18.03 -20.49
N SER A 242 18.61 -17.14 -19.80
CA SER A 242 18.76 -17.21 -18.35
C SER A 242 17.40 -16.99 -17.70
N PRO A 243 16.83 -17.98 -17.00
CA PRO A 243 15.55 -17.77 -16.30
C PRO A 243 15.62 -16.62 -15.30
N ALA A 244 16.80 -16.33 -14.75
CA ALA A 244 17.02 -15.20 -13.85
C ALA A 244 16.80 -13.83 -14.53
N GLU A 245 17.22 -13.67 -15.79
CA GLU A 245 16.97 -12.45 -16.56
C GLU A 245 15.48 -12.24 -16.82
N VAL A 246 14.78 -13.30 -17.22
CA VAL A 246 13.33 -13.25 -17.43
C VAL A 246 12.59 -12.85 -16.16
N VAL A 247 12.96 -13.44 -15.01
CA VAL A 247 12.36 -13.07 -13.71
C VAL A 247 12.70 -11.62 -13.36
N GLY A 248 13.92 -11.15 -13.63
CA GLY A 248 14.34 -9.77 -13.41
C GLY A 248 13.47 -8.76 -14.19
N GLU A 249 13.26 -9.01 -15.49
CA GLU A 249 12.39 -8.15 -16.32
C GLU A 249 10.93 -8.21 -15.88
N GLN A 250 10.42 -9.37 -15.52
CA GLN A 250 9.07 -9.52 -15.01
C GLN A 250 8.86 -8.78 -13.68
N ARG A 251 9.86 -8.77 -12.79
CA ARG A 251 9.80 -7.99 -11.54
C ARG A 251 9.75 -6.48 -11.80
N LYS A 252 10.50 -5.98 -12.78
CA LYS A 252 10.42 -4.56 -13.19
C LYS A 252 9.02 -4.22 -13.69
N TYR A 253 8.47 -5.03 -14.58
CA TYR A 253 7.11 -4.84 -15.07
C TYR A 253 6.08 -4.89 -13.94
N GLN A 254 6.22 -5.84 -13.02
CA GLN A 254 5.31 -5.98 -11.89
C GLN A 254 5.35 -4.78 -10.94
N SER A 255 6.51 -4.14 -10.76
CA SER A 255 6.61 -2.88 -10.00
C SER A 255 5.78 -1.76 -10.63
N LEU A 256 5.75 -1.68 -11.97
CA LEU A 256 4.89 -0.73 -12.70
C LEU A 256 3.39 -1.05 -12.51
N GLU A 257 3.02 -2.32 -12.55
CA GLU A 257 1.63 -2.73 -12.31
C GLU A 257 1.16 -2.37 -10.89
N ILE A 258 2.01 -2.57 -9.89
CA ILE A 258 1.72 -2.17 -8.50
C ILE A 258 1.59 -0.65 -8.40
N ALA A 259 2.46 0.13 -9.04
CA ALA A 259 2.36 1.59 -9.06
C ALA A 259 1.04 2.06 -9.69
N ARG A 260 0.60 1.43 -10.79
CA ARG A 260 -0.68 1.71 -11.45
C ARG A 260 -1.88 1.43 -10.55
N VAL A 261 -1.91 0.27 -9.89
CA VAL A 261 -3.02 -0.09 -8.99
C VAL A 261 -3.04 0.78 -7.74
N SER A 262 -1.87 1.27 -7.31
CA SER A 262 -1.73 2.21 -6.17
C SER A 262 -2.02 3.67 -6.55
N ASN A 263 -2.25 3.98 -7.83
CA ASN A 263 -2.41 5.33 -8.36
C ASN A 263 -1.23 6.27 -8.04
N ILE A 264 -0.03 5.73 -8.04
CA ILE A 264 1.18 6.48 -7.74
C ILE A 264 2.06 6.57 -8.99
N PRO A 265 2.62 7.74 -9.31
CA PRO A 265 3.59 7.86 -10.38
C PRO A 265 4.77 6.89 -10.19
N ALA A 266 5.07 6.12 -11.23
CA ALA A 266 6.05 5.02 -11.17
C ALA A 266 7.45 5.47 -10.70
N TYR A 267 7.87 6.67 -11.08
CA TYR A 267 9.18 7.22 -10.70
C TYR A 267 9.31 7.45 -9.17
N LEU A 268 8.23 7.77 -8.45
CA LEU A 268 8.24 7.96 -6.99
C LEU A 268 8.48 6.67 -6.21
N VAL A 269 8.12 5.55 -6.81
CA VAL A 269 8.38 4.21 -6.25
C VAL A 269 9.60 3.55 -6.87
N SER A 270 10.42 4.33 -7.61
CA SER A 270 11.63 3.86 -8.30
C SER A 270 11.37 2.70 -9.26
N ALA A 271 10.15 2.60 -9.81
CA ALA A 271 9.84 1.64 -10.85
C ALA A 271 10.45 2.11 -12.18
N PRO A 272 11.10 1.22 -12.94
CA PRO A 272 11.74 1.59 -14.18
C PRO A 272 10.72 2.11 -15.19
N GLN A 273 11.01 3.31 -15.74
CA GLN A 273 10.20 3.94 -16.78
C GLN A 273 11.12 4.30 -17.94
N GLU A 274 10.85 3.73 -19.12
CA GLU A 274 11.62 4.05 -20.32
C GLU A 274 11.38 5.51 -20.74
N GLY A 275 12.47 6.26 -20.95
CA GLY A 275 12.43 7.60 -21.57
C GLY A 275 12.18 8.79 -20.63
N SER A 276 12.16 8.64 -19.32
CA SER A 276 11.97 9.78 -18.42
C SER A 276 13.30 10.37 -17.94
N GLY A 277 13.78 11.39 -18.64
CA GLY A 277 14.68 12.37 -18.06
C GLY A 277 13.91 13.28 -17.11
N LEU A 278 14.15 13.20 -15.80
CA LEU A 278 13.56 14.10 -14.82
C LEU A 278 14.12 15.52 -15.01
N THR A 279 13.32 16.42 -15.58
CA THR A 279 13.59 17.86 -15.61
C THR A 279 12.84 18.52 -14.45
N TYR A 280 13.35 19.60 -13.88
CA TYR A 280 12.76 20.30 -12.72
C TYR A 280 11.26 20.60 -12.86
N THR A 281 10.82 20.99 -14.04
CA THR A 281 9.41 21.24 -14.36
C THR A 281 8.54 19.97 -14.22
N ASN A 282 9.12 18.78 -14.43
CA ASN A 282 8.41 17.51 -14.31
C ASN A 282 8.22 17.06 -12.85
N VAL A 283 9.04 17.56 -11.92
CA VAL A 283 8.93 17.19 -10.49
C VAL A 283 7.69 17.82 -9.86
N GLN A 284 7.44 19.12 -10.12
CA GLN A 284 6.26 19.82 -9.62
C GLN A 284 4.96 19.23 -10.17
N ASP A 285 4.92 18.97 -11.47
CA ASP A 285 3.75 18.32 -12.10
C ASP A 285 3.53 16.91 -11.54
N SER A 286 4.59 16.26 -11.18
CA SER A 286 4.56 14.90 -10.64
C SER A 286 4.06 14.85 -9.20
N ASN A 287 4.48 15.77 -8.34
CA ASN A 287 3.98 15.93 -6.98
C ASN A 287 2.50 16.31 -6.99
N ARG A 288 2.12 17.20 -7.91
CA ARG A 288 0.72 17.53 -8.14
C ARG A 288 -0.11 16.33 -8.61
N GLN A 289 0.43 15.47 -9.47
CA GLN A 289 -0.23 14.21 -9.88
C GLN A 289 -0.38 13.23 -8.72
N LEU A 290 0.66 13.06 -7.90
CA LEU A 290 0.59 12.25 -6.69
C LEU A 290 -0.54 12.71 -5.78
N TYR A 291 -0.65 14.02 -5.56
CA TYR A 291 -1.73 14.58 -4.77
C TYR A 291 -3.10 14.34 -5.42
N LEU A 292 -3.28 14.75 -6.68
CA LEU A 292 -4.59 14.73 -7.35
C LEU A 292 -5.16 13.32 -7.52
N TYR A 293 -4.32 12.36 -7.89
CA TYR A 293 -4.78 11.01 -8.22
C TYR A 293 -4.52 10.00 -7.09
N GLY A 294 -3.45 10.17 -6.34
CA GLY A 294 -3.08 9.27 -5.24
C GLY A 294 -3.72 9.63 -3.91
N ALA A 295 -3.48 10.86 -3.42
CA ALA A 295 -3.86 11.25 -2.05
C ALA A 295 -5.28 11.82 -1.93
N LYS A 296 -5.70 12.65 -2.89
CA LYS A 296 -6.95 13.43 -2.82
C LYS A 296 -8.19 12.59 -2.54
N PRO A 297 -8.44 11.43 -3.17
CA PRO A 297 -9.62 10.63 -2.87
C PRO A 297 -9.71 10.18 -1.41
N PHE A 298 -8.56 9.85 -0.80
CA PHE A 298 -8.49 9.46 0.61
C PHE A 298 -8.63 10.66 1.54
N ILE A 299 -7.99 11.78 1.22
CA ILE A 299 -8.12 13.04 1.94
C ILE A 299 -9.58 13.48 1.98
N GLU A 300 -10.26 13.50 0.84
CA GLU A 300 -11.69 13.87 0.78
C GLU A 300 -12.56 12.88 1.55
N CYS A 301 -12.28 11.60 1.50
CA CYS A 301 -12.99 10.61 2.32
C CYS A 301 -12.88 10.93 3.81
N ILE A 302 -11.67 11.22 4.31
CA ILE A 302 -11.44 11.55 5.72
C ILE A 302 -12.13 12.86 6.08
N GLN A 303 -11.98 13.92 5.27
CA GLN A 303 -12.58 15.23 5.49
C GLN A 303 -14.11 15.16 5.54
N GLN A 304 -14.72 14.47 4.59
CA GLN A 304 -16.18 14.34 4.50
C GLN A 304 -16.75 13.53 5.67
N THR A 305 -16.06 12.45 6.04
CA THR A 305 -16.46 11.62 7.18
C THR A 305 -16.39 12.43 8.49
N LEU A 306 -15.30 13.16 8.72
CA LEU A 306 -15.15 13.99 9.91
C LEU A 306 -16.03 15.24 9.92
N SER A 307 -16.52 15.68 8.76
CA SER A 307 -17.48 16.78 8.62
C SER A 307 -18.94 16.33 8.73
N ALA A 308 -19.19 15.03 8.92
CA ALA A 308 -20.54 14.51 9.04
C ALA A 308 -21.23 14.97 10.35
N SER A 309 -22.56 15.00 10.34
CA SER A 309 -23.36 15.55 11.44
C SER A 309 -23.30 14.73 12.75
N ASN A 310 -22.78 13.52 12.70
CA ASN A 310 -22.48 12.69 13.87
C ASN A 310 -21.12 13.01 14.51
N VAL A 311 -20.26 13.78 13.84
CA VAL A 311 -18.94 14.21 14.33
C VAL A 311 -18.92 15.71 14.64
N LEU A 312 -19.44 16.53 13.73
CA LEU A 312 -19.47 17.98 13.88
C LEU A 312 -20.90 18.56 13.83
N PRO A 313 -21.14 19.73 14.43
CA PRO A 313 -22.40 20.43 14.29
C PRO A 313 -22.68 20.79 12.82
N ARG A 314 -23.95 21.00 12.47
CA ARG A 314 -24.34 21.43 11.13
C ARG A 314 -23.60 22.72 10.71
N ASN A 315 -23.26 22.83 9.44
CA ASN A 315 -22.53 23.95 8.85
C ASN A 315 -21.11 24.12 9.42
N ARG A 316 -20.50 23.06 9.94
CA ARG A 316 -19.10 23.04 10.32
C ARG A 316 -18.40 21.93 9.57
N PHE A 317 -17.23 22.25 9.07
CA PHE A 317 -16.47 21.38 8.17
C PHE A 317 -15.00 21.38 8.55
N VAL A 318 -14.32 20.30 8.22
CA VAL A 318 -12.87 20.21 8.29
C VAL A 318 -12.27 20.04 6.91
N LYS A 319 -11.09 20.59 6.71
CA LYS A 319 -10.25 20.33 5.55
C LYS A 319 -8.80 20.22 5.97
N PHE A 320 -8.03 19.40 5.25
CA PHE A 320 -6.57 19.40 5.38
C PHE A 320 -5.99 20.62 4.63
N ASP A 321 -5.00 21.24 5.23
CA ASP A 321 -4.29 22.37 4.65
C ASP A 321 -3.26 21.91 3.63
N ILE A 322 -3.67 21.92 2.38
CA ILE A 322 -2.84 21.50 1.26
C ILE A 322 -2.15 22.70 0.61
N GLU A 323 -2.74 23.88 0.74
CA GLU A 323 -2.23 25.10 0.13
C GLU A 323 -0.85 25.43 0.68
N ASN A 324 -0.67 25.37 2.01
CA ASN A 324 0.63 25.54 2.63
C ASN A 324 1.66 24.51 2.16
N TYR A 325 1.27 23.24 2.02
CA TYR A 325 2.17 22.21 1.53
C TYR A 325 2.67 22.46 0.11
N LEU A 326 1.80 22.96 -0.78
CA LEU A 326 2.18 23.31 -2.15
C LEU A 326 2.95 24.64 -2.24
N GLU A 327 2.73 25.57 -1.30
CA GLU A 327 3.39 26.87 -1.24
C GLU A 327 4.76 26.80 -0.55
N GLU A 328 4.95 25.97 0.46
CA GLU A 328 6.25 25.75 1.12
C GLU A 328 7.29 25.19 0.13
N GLU A 329 6.88 24.31 -0.78
CA GLU A 329 7.77 23.85 -1.86
C GLU A 329 8.17 24.97 -2.84
N MET A 330 7.41 26.06 -2.93
CA MET A 330 7.76 27.20 -3.79
C MET A 330 8.68 28.22 -3.10
N HIS A 331 8.68 28.29 -1.77
CA HIS A 331 9.53 29.22 -1.01
C HIS A 331 10.98 28.74 -0.87
N ASP A 332 11.21 27.45 -0.78
CA ASP A 332 12.57 26.88 -0.70
C ASP A 332 13.37 27.01 -2.01
N VAL A 333 12.76 27.47 -3.10
CA VAL A 333 13.44 27.69 -4.40
C VAL A 333 13.86 29.15 -4.63
N MET A 334 13.45 30.08 -3.79
CA MET A 334 14.01 31.42 -3.79
C MET A 334 15.32 31.46 -2.99
N VAL A 335 16.38 30.89 -3.56
CA VAL A 335 17.75 31.14 -3.13
C VAL A 335 17.99 32.64 -3.25
N GLU A 336 18.26 33.31 -2.11
CA GLU A 336 18.70 34.68 -2.10
C GLU A 336 19.85 34.82 -3.10
N PRO A 337 19.88 35.91 -3.92
CA PRO A 337 20.97 36.11 -4.84
C PRO A 337 22.24 36.22 -4.03
N TYR A 338 23.23 35.38 -4.33
CA TYR A 338 24.57 35.42 -3.80
C TYR A 338 25.12 36.84 -4.01
N VAL A 339 25.24 37.63 -2.95
CA VAL A 339 25.92 38.93 -2.96
C VAL A 339 27.40 38.65 -2.93
N ASP A 340 28.03 38.79 -4.09
CA ASP A 340 29.49 38.70 -4.23
C ASP A 340 30.11 39.88 -3.50
N ILE A 341 30.70 39.64 -2.32
CA ILE A 341 31.44 40.63 -1.53
C ILE A 341 32.91 40.54 -1.87
N SER A 342 33.22 40.59 -3.14
CA SER A 342 34.61 40.73 -3.60
C SER A 342 34.76 41.99 -4.48
N GLU A 343 34.82 43.18 -3.88
CA GLU A 343 35.57 44.33 -4.37
C GLU A 343 35.50 45.51 -3.38
N GLU A 344 36.31 45.47 -2.36
CA GLU A 344 36.86 46.69 -1.75
C GLU A 344 38.31 46.42 -1.35
N SER A 345 39.22 46.74 -2.27
CA SER A 345 40.61 46.99 -1.95
C SER A 345 40.77 48.45 -1.55
N PRO A 346 41.27 48.78 -0.35
CA PRO A 346 41.61 50.17 -0.04
C PRO A 346 42.93 50.59 -0.69
N SER A 347 42.88 51.69 -1.38
CA SER A 347 44.05 52.48 -1.81
C SER A 347 44.71 53.20 -0.65
#